data_26eade6113f69a84ed5aea9e4a3bf2aa
#
_entry.id   26eade6113f69a84ed5aea9e4a3bf2aa
#
_cell.length_a   1.000
_cell.length_b   1.000
_cell.length_c   1.000
_cell.angle_alpha   90.00
_cell.angle_beta   90.00
_cell.angle_gamma   90.00
#
_symmetry.space_group_name_H-M   'P 1'
#
loop_
_entity.id
_entity.type
_entity.pdbx_description
1 polymer ?
#
loop_
_entity_poly.entity_id
_entity_poly.type
_entity_poly.pdbx_seq_one_letter_code
_entity_poly.pdbx_strand_id
1 'polypeptide(L)'
;DLVRSRGLGDVYKRQVQARGLFVDRMTGDVKLRSYNKFFNLNERPETELNNLANTLSFPVEIRTKENGYLAILGVINDELVFASKSTTEGMHVDLFKNLFQTLPTSLQEEIKELLKRNCCSMMFEVISQEDTHIIKYDQDHLYVLDMIQNTLDVNGKHIDVSFSRERLAELDSILKKYDTQLISIVKTIQQVNTMDELTNIINKELNSHHESEGFVLVDSNGFMTKFKGPYYNTWRYRRNRILRPYQ
;
A
#
# COMPACT_ATOMS: atom_id res chain seq x y z
N ASP A 1 -21.24 13.53 0.01
CA ASP A 1 -21.18 12.40 0.94
C ASP A 1 -20.47 11.22 0.29
N LEU A 2 -19.33 10.84 0.84
CA LEU A 2 -18.59 9.67 0.42
C LEU A 2 -19.09 8.43 1.17
N VAL A 3 -19.41 7.37 0.44
CA VAL A 3 -19.86 6.10 1.01
C VAL A 3 -18.89 5.00 0.63
N ARG A 4 -18.56 4.17 1.60
CA ARG A 4 -17.86 2.92 1.33
C ARG A 4 -18.78 1.97 0.58
N SER A 5 -18.36 1.47 -0.57
CA SER A 5 -19.12 0.47 -1.32
C SER A 5 -19.26 -0.83 -0.50
N ARG A 6 -20.51 -1.16 -0.10
CA ARG A 6 -20.90 -2.46 0.45
C ARG A 6 -21.85 -3.09 -0.56
N GLY A 7 -21.35 -3.93 -1.46
CA GLY A 7 -22.16 -4.55 -2.51
C GLY A 7 -22.80 -5.88 -2.11
N LEU A 8 -24.03 -6.13 -2.60
CA LEU A 8 -24.72 -7.42 -2.59
C LEU A 8 -24.45 -8.15 -3.91
N GLY A 9 -24.11 -9.41 -3.87
CA GLY A 9 -23.81 -10.27 -5.03
C GLY A 9 -22.32 -10.47 -5.23
N ASP A 10 -21.89 -11.57 -5.81
CA ASP A 10 -20.50 -12.09 -5.87
C ASP A 10 -19.58 -11.52 -4.76
N VAL A 11 -19.99 -11.81 -3.52
CA VAL A 11 -19.55 -11.14 -2.28
C VAL A 11 -18.04 -11.12 -2.16
N TYR A 12 -17.38 -12.14 -2.70
CA TYR A 12 -15.93 -12.29 -2.58
C TYR A 12 -15.16 -11.30 -3.48
N LYS A 13 -15.53 -11.19 -4.76
CA LYS A 13 -14.86 -10.25 -5.69
C LYS A 13 -15.05 -8.81 -5.25
N ARG A 14 -16.25 -8.48 -4.78
CA ARG A 14 -16.56 -7.13 -4.30
C ARG A 14 -15.86 -6.78 -2.99
N GLN A 15 -15.67 -7.74 -2.08
CA GLN A 15 -14.91 -7.52 -0.85
C GLN A 15 -13.43 -7.23 -1.14
N VAL A 16 -12.86 -7.87 -2.15
CA VAL A 16 -11.48 -7.62 -2.58
C VAL A 16 -11.31 -6.20 -3.13
N GLN A 17 -12.29 -5.73 -3.90
CA GLN A 17 -12.26 -4.39 -4.52
C GLN A 17 -12.67 -3.26 -3.57
N ALA A 18 -13.46 -3.57 -2.54
CA ALA A 18 -14.04 -2.55 -1.65
C ALA A 18 -13.06 -1.98 -0.61
N ARG A 19 -11.84 -2.50 -0.54
CA ARG A 19 -10.83 -2.00 0.40
C ARG A 19 -10.28 -0.65 -0.08
N GLY A 20 -10.56 0.41 0.72
CA GLY A 20 -10.11 1.75 0.36
C GLY A 20 -10.78 2.30 -0.91
N LEU A 21 -12.02 1.92 -1.15
CA LEU A 21 -12.84 2.43 -2.24
C LEU A 21 -13.89 3.40 -1.68
N PHE A 22 -13.81 4.65 -2.12
CA PHE A 22 -14.75 5.70 -1.77
C PHE A 22 -15.43 6.20 -3.05
N VAL A 23 -16.74 6.17 -3.05
CA VAL A 23 -17.59 6.47 -4.21
C VAL A 23 -18.54 7.59 -3.84
N ASP A 24 -18.70 8.55 -4.76
CA ASP A 24 -19.73 9.58 -4.62
C ASP A 24 -21.12 8.93 -4.65
N ARG A 25 -21.93 9.23 -3.64
CA ARG A 25 -23.23 8.60 -3.45
C ARG A 25 -24.24 8.99 -4.53
N MET A 26 -24.11 10.18 -5.07
CA MET A 26 -25.06 10.73 -6.05
C MET A 26 -24.70 10.35 -7.48
N THR A 27 -23.40 10.39 -7.82
CA THR A 27 -22.93 10.15 -9.18
C THR A 27 -22.43 8.74 -9.43
N GLY A 28 -22.03 8.01 -8.37
CA GLY A 28 -21.35 6.72 -8.48
C GLY A 28 -19.88 6.81 -8.86
N ASP A 29 -19.32 8.01 -8.97
CA ASP A 29 -17.93 8.20 -9.33
C ASP A 29 -16.97 7.76 -8.23
N VAL A 30 -15.89 7.11 -8.60
CA VAL A 30 -14.81 6.76 -7.68
C VAL A 30 -14.00 8.02 -7.36
N LYS A 31 -13.98 8.40 -6.10
CA LYS A 31 -13.27 9.61 -5.61
C LYS A 31 -11.92 9.30 -4.97
N LEU A 32 -11.83 8.19 -4.25
CA LEU A 32 -10.59 7.67 -3.69
C LEU A 32 -10.51 6.16 -3.92
N ARG A 33 -9.30 5.67 -4.14
CA ARG A 33 -9.07 4.25 -4.32
C ARG A 33 -7.74 3.79 -3.76
N SER A 34 -7.74 2.58 -3.19
CA SER A 34 -6.56 1.82 -2.81
C SER A 34 -6.40 0.60 -3.70
N TYR A 35 -5.40 -0.23 -3.41
CA TYR A 35 -5.26 -1.55 -4.02
C TYR A 35 -6.51 -2.40 -3.86
N ASN A 36 -6.80 -3.25 -4.83
CA ASN A 36 -7.55 -4.46 -4.56
C ASN A 36 -6.83 -5.27 -3.48
N LYS A 37 -7.59 -5.88 -2.56
CA LYS A 37 -6.98 -6.70 -1.51
C LYS A 37 -6.10 -7.77 -2.14
N PHE A 38 -4.84 -7.83 -1.73
CA PHE A 38 -3.90 -8.89 -2.10
C PHE A 38 -3.48 -9.68 -0.85
N PHE A 39 -3.02 -10.91 -1.07
CA PHE A 39 -2.90 -11.93 -0.03
C PHE A 39 -1.44 -12.29 0.23
N ASN A 40 -1.19 -12.91 1.38
CA ASN A 40 0.13 -13.43 1.70
C ASN A 40 0.44 -14.67 0.85
N LEU A 41 1.72 -14.99 0.73
CA LEU A 41 2.15 -16.29 0.22
C LEU A 41 1.46 -17.41 1.01
N ASN A 42 1.02 -18.44 0.31
CA ASN A 42 0.33 -19.61 0.85
C ASN A 42 -1.04 -19.30 1.51
N GLU A 43 -1.63 -18.14 1.28
CA GLU A 43 -2.95 -17.79 1.81
C GLU A 43 -4.09 -18.15 0.84
N ARG A 44 -3.80 -18.22 -0.46
CA ARG A 44 -4.74 -18.52 -1.53
C ARG A 44 -4.09 -19.44 -2.57
N PRO A 45 -4.87 -20.20 -3.37
CA PRO A 45 -4.30 -21.08 -4.40
C PRO A 45 -3.34 -20.35 -5.33
N GLU A 46 -3.68 -19.14 -5.78
CA GLU A 46 -2.85 -18.30 -6.64
C GLU A 46 -1.58 -17.77 -5.97
N THR A 47 -1.52 -17.75 -4.65
CA THR A 47 -0.35 -17.31 -3.87
C THR A 47 0.43 -18.46 -3.24
N GLU A 48 0.03 -19.70 -3.47
CA GLU A 48 0.81 -20.87 -3.02
C GLU A 48 2.18 -20.88 -3.69
N LEU A 49 3.24 -21.08 -2.90
CA LEU A 49 4.62 -21.02 -3.38
C LEU A 49 4.85 -21.96 -4.58
N ASN A 50 4.25 -23.16 -4.53
CA ASN A 50 4.35 -24.15 -5.60
C ASN A 50 3.59 -23.76 -6.88
N ASN A 51 2.67 -22.80 -6.78
CA ASN A 51 1.85 -22.33 -7.92
C ASN A 51 2.28 -20.96 -8.43
N LEU A 52 3.19 -20.26 -7.75
CA LEU A 52 3.60 -18.92 -8.15
C LEU A 52 4.21 -18.86 -9.54
N ALA A 53 4.90 -19.90 -9.99
CA ALA A 53 5.45 -19.97 -11.34
C ALA A 53 4.37 -19.88 -12.41
N ASN A 54 3.15 -20.34 -12.13
CA ASN A 54 2.00 -20.26 -13.04
C ASN A 54 1.23 -18.95 -12.90
N THR A 55 1.34 -18.28 -11.74
CA THR A 55 0.58 -17.06 -11.43
C THR A 55 1.34 -15.80 -11.85
N LEU A 56 2.65 -15.75 -11.58
CA LEU A 56 3.46 -14.55 -11.76
C LEU A 56 3.88 -14.35 -13.20
N SER A 57 3.82 -13.10 -13.63
CA SER A 57 4.39 -12.62 -14.89
C SER A 57 5.69 -11.87 -14.60
N PHE A 58 6.81 -12.47 -14.99
CA PHE A 58 8.12 -11.83 -14.78
C PHE A 58 8.38 -10.70 -15.79
N PRO A 59 9.20 -9.69 -15.42
CA PRO A 59 9.93 -9.54 -14.17
C PRO A 59 9.03 -9.22 -12.98
N VAL A 60 9.48 -9.61 -11.78
CA VAL A 60 8.81 -9.32 -10.50
C VAL A 60 9.65 -8.35 -9.70
N GLU A 61 9.03 -7.28 -9.24
CA GLU A 61 9.63 -6.28 -8.37
C GLU A 61 9.44 -6.68 -6.91
N ILE A 62 10.52 -6.66 -6.14
CA ILE A 62 10.52 -6.93 -4.70
C ILE A 62 10.69 -5.62 -3.97
N ARG A 63 9.69 -5.24 -3.20
CA ARG A 63 9.68 -4.01 -2.40
C ARG A 63 9.78 -4.31 -0.91
N THR A 64 10.34 -3.39 -0.14
CA THR A 64 10.24 -3.45 1.31
C THR A 64 8.78 -3.39 1.73
N LYS A 65 8.44 -4.16 2.76
CA LYS A 65 7.15 -4.04 3.42
C LYS A 65 7.34 -3.30 4.72
N GLU A 66 7.01 -2.01 4.70
CA GLU A 66 7.04 -1.18 5.89
C GLU A 66 5.89 -1.53 6.84
N ASN A 67 6.07 -1.32 8.13
CA ASN A 67 5.14 -1.74 9.17
C ASN A 67 4.47 -0.55 9.86
N GLY A 68 3.50 0.01 9.22
CA GLY A 68 2.63 1.07 9.71
C GLY A 68 1.17 0.78 9.40
N TYR A 69 0.44 1.78 8.96
CA TYR A 69 -0.93 1.62 8.48
C TYR A 69 -1.15 2.27 7.12
N LEU A 70 -2.07 1.70 6.36
CA LEU A 70 -2.44 2.20 5.03
C LEU A 70 -3.23 3.50 5.15
N ALA A 71 -2.79 4.52 4.43
CA ALA A 71 -3.50 5.77 4.24
C ALA A 71 -3.64 6.10 2.75
N ILE A 72 -4.65 6.89 2.43
CA ILE A 72 -5.03 7.25 1.08
C ILE A 72 -5.16 8.76 1.00
N LEU A 73 -4.52 9.35 0.01
CA LEU A 73 -4.62 10.77 -0.31
C LEU A 73 -5.24 10.95 -1.69
N GLY A 74 -6.21 11.81 -1.80
CA GLY A 74 -6.80 12.17 -3.08
C GLY A 74 -7.26 13.62 -3.11
N VAL A 75 -7.89 14.03 -4.21
CA VAL A 75 -8.42 15.37 -4.41
C VAL A 75 -9.90 15.30 -4.74
N ILE A 76 -10.73 16.03 -3.98
CA ILE A 76 -12.16 16.16 -4.23
C ILE A 76 -12.51 17.65 -4.13
N ASN A 77 -13.18 18.19 -5.14
CA ASN A 77 -13.56 19.61 -5.19
C ASN A 77 -12.36 20.55 -4.94
N ASP A 78 -11.24 20.24 -5.56
CA ASP A 78 -9.99 21.01 -5.47
C ASP A 78 -9.35 21.04 -4.06
N GLU A 79 -9.73 20.11 -3.18
CA GLU A 79 -9.18 19.98 -1.84
C GLU A 79 -8.58 18.61 -1.61
N LEU A 80 -7.47 18.54 -0.86
CA LEU A 80 -6.89 17.28 -0.41
C LEU A 80 -7.83 16.58 0.56
N VAL A 81 -8.04 15.29 0.34
CA VAL A 81 -8.84 14.41 1.18
C VAL A 81 -7.97 13.28 1.71
N PHE A 82 -8.02 13.10 3.03
CA PHE A 82 -7.25 12.10 3.76
C PHE A 82 -8.17 10.97 4.22
N ALA A 83 -7.75 9.74 3.98
CA ALA A 83 -8.52 8.56 4.35
C ALA A 83 -7.62 7.43 4.86
N SER A 84 -8.22 6.52 5.61
CA SER A 84 -7.68 5.19 5.87
C SER A 84 -8.28 4.17 4.88
N LYS A 85 -8.00 2.91 5.07
CA LYS A 85 -8.58 1.82 4.24
C LYS A 85 -10.12 1.75 4.28
N SER A 86 -10.78 2.45 5.20
CA SER A 86 -12.22 2.29 5.44
C SER A 86 -12.97 3.55 5.85
N THR A 87 -12.29 4.64 6.18
CA THR A 87 -12.93 5.86 6.69
C THR A 87 -12.10 7.10 6.35
N THR A 88 -12.79 8.23 6.29
CA THR A 88 -12.18 9.57 6.19
C THR A 88 -12.05 10.26 7.55
N GLU A 89 -12.35 9.57 8.63
CA GLU A 89 -12.35 10.10 10.00
C GLU A 89 -11.63 9.15 10.95
N GLY A 90 -11.23 9.67 12.11
CA GLY A 90 -10.64 8.90 13.20
C GLY A 90 -9.13 9.15 13.37
N MET A 91 -8.58 8.57 14.44
CA MET A 91 -7.22 8.82 14.90
C MET A 91 -6.16 8.61 13.81
N HIS A 92 -6.22 7.51 13.08
CA HIS A 92 -5.24 7.22 12.03
C HIS A 92 -5.29 8.22 10.87
N VAL A 93 -6.49 8.68 10.50
CA VAL A 93 -6.66 9.73 9.48
C VAL A 93 -6.12 11.06 9.98
N ASP A 94 -6.40 11.42 11.23
CA ASP A 94 -5.93 12.66 11.84
C ASP A 94 -4.40 12.69 11.96
N LEU A 95 -3.78 11.60 12.39
CA LEU A 95 -2.32 11.46 12.43
C LEU A 95 -1.69 11.61 11.04
N PHE A 96 -2.26 10.94 10.04
CA PHE A 96 -1.78 11.06 8.67
C PHE A 96 -1.88 12.49 8.15
N LYS A 97 -3.04 13.12 8.32
CA LYS A 97 -3.28 14.51 7.92
C LYS A 97 -2.31 15.46 8.61
N ASN A 98 -2.14 15.33 9.91
CA ASN A 98 -1.24 16.18 10.69
C ASN A 98 0.21 16.05 10.21
N LEU A 99 0.71 14.84 9.98
CA LEU A 99 2.05 14.61 9.46
C LEU A 99 2.21 15.21 8.05
N PHE A 100 1.28 14.95 7.15
CA PHE A 100 1.34 15.48 5.79
C PHE A 100 1.33 17.02 5.77
N GLN A 101 0.55 17.64 6.63
CA GLN A 101 0.45 19.11 6.72
C GLN A 101 1.72 19.77 7.29
N THR A 102 2.66 19.02 7.87
CA THR A 102 3.98 19.54 8.23
C THR A 102 4.94 19.68 7.05
N LEU A 103 4.63 19.07 5.90
CA LEU A 103 5.40 19.26 4.67
C LEU A 103 5.32 20.73 4.18
N PRO A 104 6.32 21.20 3.43
CA PRO A 104 6.24 22.53 2.80
C PRO A 104 4.93 22.72 2.03
N THR A 105 4.29 23.85 2.18
CA THR A 105 3.01 24.15 1.51
C THR A 105 3.10 24.02 0.00
N SER A 106 4.20 24.45 -0.61
CA SER A 106 4.45 24.28 -2.03
C SER A 106 4.52 22.82 -2.46
N LEU A 107 5.12 21.94 -1.65
CA LEU A 107 5.14 20.50 -1.90
C LEU A 107 3.72 19.91 -1.82
N GLN A 108 2.94 20.29 -0.82
CA GLN A 108 1.55 19.86 -0.70
C GLN A 108 0.73 20.26 -1.95
N GLU A 109 0.90 21.48 -2.46
CA GLU A 109 0.23 21.94 -3.70
C GLU A 109 0.70 21.17 -4.94
N GLU A 110 1.98 20.89 -5.09
CA GLU A 110 2.48 20.10 -6.22
C GLU A 110 1.93 18.66 -6.20
N ILE A 111 1.85 18.05 -5.01
CA ILE A 111 1.22 16.72 -4.85
C ILE A 111 -0.27 16.80 -5.21
N LYS A 112 -0.99 17.80 -4.72
CA LYS A 112 -2.41 18.01 -5.05
C LYS A 112 -2.63 18.10 -6.57
N GLU A 113 -1.84 18.92 -7.26
CA GLU A 113 -1.94 19.08 -8.71
C GLU A 113 -1.58 17.78 -9.47
N LEU A 114 -0.59 17.03 -9.00
CA LEU A 114 -0.25 15.71 -9.54
C LEU A 114 -1.44 14.75 -9.49
N LEU A 115 -2.11 14.67 -8.33
CA LEU A 115 -3.27 13.79 -8.13
C LEU A 115 -4.49 14.27 -8.94
N LYS A 116 -4.73 15.56 -8.96
CA LYS A 116 -5.87 16.17 -9.65
C LYS A 116 -5.80 15.96 -11.16
N ARG A 117 -4.67 16.30 -11.81
CA ARG A 117 -4.53 16.17 -13.26
C ARG A 117 -4.53 14.73 -13.76
N ASN A 118 -4.18 13.77 -12.92
CA ASN A 118 -4.15 12.34 -13.26
C ASN A 118 -5.38 11.56 -12.76
N CYS A 119 -6.34 12.22 -12.11
CA CYS A 119 -7.54 11.57 -11.53
C CYS A 119 -7.18 10.31 -10.73
N CYS A 120 -6.23 10.42 -9.82
CA CYS A 120 -5.70 9.28 -9.07
C CYS A 120 -5.60 9.55 -7.57
N SER A 121 -5.42 8.48 -6.81
CA SER A 121 -5.15 8.48 -5.38
C SER A 121 -3.72 8.02 -5.11
N MET A 122 -3.13 8.54 -4.05
CA MET A 122 -1.79 8.16 -3.58
C MET A 122 -1.91 7.32 -2.33
N MET A 123 -1.25 6.14 -2.33
CA MET A 123 -1.23 5.21 -1.21
C MET A 123 0.00 5.44 -0.37
N PHE A 124 -0.19 5.43 0.95
CA PHE A 124 0.88 5.56 1.94
C PHE A 124 0.89 4.39 2.91
N GLU A 125 2.08 4.03 3.37
CA GLU A 125 2.27 3.39 4.66
C GLU A 125 2.73 4.47 5.62
N VAL A 126 1.94 4.74 6.64
CA VAL A 126 2.20 5.79 7.62
C VAL A 126 2.87 5.18 8.84
N ILE A 127 4.05 5.71 9.16
CA ILE A 127 4.78 5.39 10.37
C ILE A 127 4.57 6.54 11.35
N SER A 128 4.02 6.25 12.52
CA SER A 128 3.84 7.22 13.59
C SER A 128 4.32 6.68 14.92
N GLN A 129 5.05 7.48 15.66
CA GLN A 129 5.49 7.15 17.02
C GLN A 129 4.31 7.04 18.01
N GLU A 130 3.18 7.64 17.66
CA GLU A 130 1.93 7.54 18.42
C GLU A 130 1.17 6.24 18.19
N ASP A 131 1.51 5.50 17.13
CA ASP A 131 0.88 4.23 16.75
C ASP A 131 1.93 3.11 16.73
N THR A 132 2.07 2.40 17.83
CA THR A 132 3.11 1.40 18.01
C THR A 132 2.87 0.14 17.20
N HIS A 133 3.84 -0.24 16.39
CA HIS A 133 3.89 -1.43 15.59
C HIS A 133 4.97 -2.42 16.05
N ILE A 134 5.03 -3.59 15.43
CA ILE A 134 6.02 -4.64 15.75
C ILE A 134 7.42 -4.19 15.38
N ILE A 135 7.57 -3.59 14.20
CA ILE A 135 8.83 -3.02 13.75
C ILE A 135 8.96 -1.63 14.36
N LYS A 136 10.11 -1.36 14.97
CA LYS A 136 10.40 -0.06 15.56
C LYS A 136 11.06 0.85 14.55
N TYR A 137 10.61 2.09 14.54
CA TYR A 137 11.17 3.18 13.75
C TYR A 137 11.59 4.31 14.68
N ASP A 138 12.64 5.03 14.31
CA ASP A 138 13.19 6.10 15.17
C ASP A 138 12.41 7.40 15.05
N GLN A 139 11.62 7.56 13.98
CA GLN A 139 10.86 8.78 13.70
C GLN A 139 9.62 8.49 12.86
N ASP A 140 8.71 9.46 12.84
CA ASP A 140 7.57 9.44 11.94
C ASP A 140 8.00 9.47 10.48
N HIS A 141 7.29 8.77 9.61
CA HIS A 141 7.57 8.75 8.18
C HIS A 141 6.33 8.45 7.34
N LEU A 142 6.31 9.00 6.14
CA LEU A 142 5.30 8.76 5.11
C LEU A 142 5.94 8.04 3.92
N TYR A 143 5.74 6.72 3.81
CA TYR A 143 6.17 5.97 2.64
C TYR A 143 5.09 5.99 1.57
N VAL A 144 5.37 6.59 0.42
CA VAL A 144 4.50 6.49 -0.74
C VAL A 144 4.66 5.10 -1.36
N LEU A 145 3.56 4.36 -1.43
CA LEU A 145 3.55 3.00 -1.96
C LEU A 145 3.32 2.99 -3.47
N ASP A 146 2.22 3.58 -3.90
CA ASP A 146 1.79 3.62 -5.30
C ASP A 146 0.80 4.75 -5.55
N MET A 147 0.53 5.01 -6.83
CA MET A 147 -0.58 5.83 -7.28
C MET A 147 -1.56 5.00 -8.11
N ILE A 148 -2.84 5.17 -7.85
CA ILE A 148 -3.90 4.33 -8.41
C ILE A 148 -4.97 5.22 -9.03
N GLN A 149 -5.36 4.91 -10.27
CA GLN A 149 -6.44 5.61 -10.93
C GLN A 149 -7.76 5.44 -10.17
N ASN A 150 -8.54 6.50 -10.09
CA ASN A 150 -9.86 6.51 -9.46
C ASN A 150 -10.90 5.87 -10.41
N THR A 151 -10.75 4.58 -10.66
CA THR A 151 -11.64 3.77 -11.50
C THR A 151 -11.98 2.44 -10.84
N LEU A 152 -13.03 1.77 -11.27
CA LEU A 152 -13.39 0.42 -10.79
C LEU A 152 -12.68 -0.67 -11.57
N ASP A 153 -12.33 -0.41 -12.81
CA ASP A 153 -11.73 -1.40 -13.70
C ASP A 153 -10.20 -1.40 -13.58
N VAL A 154 -9.69 -2.48 -13.05
CA VAL A 154 -8.28 -2.83 -13.07
C VAL A 154 -8.04 -4.17 -13.77
N ASN A 155 -9.02 -4.70 -14.51
CA ASN A 155 -8.91 -5.96 -15.27
C ASN A 155 -8.40 -7.14 -14.43
N GLY A 156 -8.90 -7.26 -13.19
CA GLY A 156 -8.48 -8.31 -12.25
C GLY A 156 -7.09 -8.12 -11.64
N LYS A 157 -6.40 -7.05 -11.98
CA LYS A 157 -5.09 -6.69 -11.41
C LYS A 157 -5.25 -6.02 -10.05
N HIS A 158 -4.20 -6.07 -9.23
CA HIS A 158 -4.17 -5.30 -7.98
C HIS A 158 -3.79 -3.84 -8.23
N ILE A 159 -2.97 -3.60 -9.26
CA ILE A 159 -2.48 -2.29 -9.65
C ILE A 159 -2.21 -2.23 -11.16
N ASP A 160 -2.32 -1.06 -11.76
CA ASP A 160 -1.73 -0.73 -13.06
C ASP A 160 -0.28 -0.28 -12.84
N VAL A 161 0.66 -1.19 -13.10
CA VAL A 161 2.10 -0.97 -12.86
C VAL A 161 2.63 0.18 -13.68
N SER A 162 2.29 0.25 -14.95
CA SER A 162 2.76 1.32 -15.86
C SER A 162 2.31 2.70 -15.39
N PHE A 163 1.02 2.83 -15.08
CA PHE A 163 0.46 4.06 -14.57
C PHE A 163 1.14 4.50 -13.26
N SER A 164 1.27 3.59 -12.28
CA SER A 164 1.87 3.92 -11.00
C SER A 164 3.33 4.31 -11.14
N ARG A 165 4.13 3.59 -11.92
CA ARG A 165 5.55 3.90 -12.12
C ARG A 165 5.77 5.25 -12.77
N GLU A 166 4.99 5.60 -13.78
CA GLU A 166 5.06 6.93 -14.41
C GLU A 166 4.74 8.04 -13.41
N ARG A 167 3.71 7.86 -12.61
CA ARG A 167 3.33 8.86 -11.60
C ARG A 167 4.33 8.94 -10.45
N LEU A 168 4.88 7.81 -10.02
CA LEU A 168 5.95 7.80 -9.01
C LEU A 168 7.24 8.46 -9.51
N ALA A 169 7.56 8.35 -10.79
CA ALA A 169 8.69 9.07 -11.39
C ALA A 169 8.45 10.59 -11.40
N GLU A 170 7.23 11.04 -11.69
CA GLU A 170 6.86 12.46 -11.56
C GLU A 170 6.99 12.94 -10.10
N LEU A 171 6.49 12.14 -9.15
CA LEU A 171 6.61 12.45 -7.73
C LEU A 171 8.07 12.52 -7.28
N ASP A 172 8.90 11.58 -7.70
CA ASP A 172 10.34 11.58 -7.38
C ASP A 172 11.02 12.87 -7.84
N SER A 173 10.70 13.34 -9.03
CA SER A 173 11.19 14.63 -9.55
C SER A 173 10.71 15.82 -8.72
N ILE A 174 9.47 15.78 -8.22
CA ILE A 174 8.94 16.79 -7.31
C ILE A 174 9.70 16.76 -5.98
N LEU A 175 9.81 15.58 -5.35
CA LEU A 175 10.43 15.43 -4.04
C LEU A 175 11.90 15.88 -4.01
N LYS A 176 12.63 15.67 -5.10
CA LYS A 176 14.04 16.10 -5.23
C LYS A 176 14.25 17.61 -5.14
N LYS A 177 13.22 18.41 -5.31
CA LYS A 177 13.28 19.86 -5.15
C LYS A 177 13.20 20.33 -3.70
N TYR A 178 12.86 19.43 -2.78
CA TYR A 178 12.61 19.75 -1.38
C TYR A 178 13.58 18.99 -0.48
N ASP A 179 14.07 19.67 0.55
CA ASP A 179 14.87 19.08 1.62
C ASP A 179 13.95 18.59 2.75
N THR A 180 13.32 17.45 2.55
CA THR A 180 12.46 16.83 3.57
C THR A 180 12.80 15.37 3.78
N GLN A 181 12.85 14.95 5.06
CA GLN A 181 13.08 13.57 5.46
C GLN A 181 11.77 12.83 5.78
N LEU A 182 10.64 13.53 5.84
CA LEU A 182 9.37 12.96 6.28
C LEU A 182 8.72 12.05 5.25
N ILE A 183 8.91 12.32 3.95
CA ILE A 183 8.26 11.61 2.85
C ILE A 183 9.28 11.00 1.88
N SER A 184 9.06 9.75 1.51
CA SER A 184 9.82 9.09 0.46
C SER A 184 9.00 8.02 -0.24
N ILE A 185 9.42 7.62 -1.44
CA ILE A 185 8.82 6.49 -2.15
C ILE A 185 9.34 5.18 -1.56
N VAL A 186 8.46 4.19 -1.38
CA VAL A 186 8.84 2.87 -0.88
C VAL A 186 9.96 2.27 -1.74
N LYS A 187 10.91 1.61 -1.08
CA LYS A 187 12.11 1.12 -1.72
C LYS A 187 11.87 -0.19 -2.46
N THR A 188 12.28 -0.23 -3.73
CA THR A 188 12.47 -1.47 -4.47
C THR A 188 13.83 -2.04 -4.11
N ILE A 189 13.85 -3.26 -3.54
CA ILE A 189 15.08 -3.94 -3.14
C ILE A 189 15.75 -4.52 -4.37
N GLN A 190 14.97 -5.21 -5.21
CA GLN A 190 15.44 -5.96 -6.36
C GLN A 190 14.31 -6.23 -7.34
N GLN A 191 14.68 -6.42 -8.62
CA GLN A 191 13.84 -6.98 -9.66
C GLN A 191 14.40 -8.35 -10.04
N VAL A 192 13.54 -9.35 -10.11
CA VAL A 192 13.91 -10.73 -10.49
C VAL A 192 13.21 -11.14 -11.78
N ASN A 193 13.88 -11.96 -12.56
CA ASN A 193 13.41 -12.38 -13.88
C ASN A 193 12.95 -13.83 -13.94
N THR A 194 13.26 -14.62 -12.92
CA THR A 194 12.96 -16.05 -12.86
C THR A 194 12.40 -16.47 -11.51
N MET A 195 11.66 -17.58 -11.51
CA MET A 195 11.16 -18.18 -10.28
C MET A 195 12.28 -18.65 -9.35
N ASP A 196 13.40 -19.12 -9.91
CA ASP A 196 14.56 -19.56 -9.12
C ASP A 196 15.20 -18.40 -8.35
N GLU A 197 15.38 -17.25 -8.99
CA GLU A 197 15.85 -16.03 -8.33
C GLU A 197 14.92 -15.62 -7.19
N LEU A 198 13.60 -15.64 -7.43
CA LEU A 198 12.60 -15.31 -6.41
C LEU A 198 12.64 -16.28 -5.24
N THR A 199 12.70 -17.58 -5.51
CA THR A 199 12.76 -18.62 -4.48
C THR A 199 14.01 -18.48 -3.62
N ASN A 200 15.15 -18.16 -4.21
CA ASN A 200 16.39 -17.91 -3.48
C ASN A 200 16.26 -16.72 -2.52
N ILE A 201 15.61 -15.64 -2.94
CA ILE A 201 15.39 -14.46 -2.09
C ILE A 201 14.44 -14.80 -0.94
N ILE A 202 13.34 -15.49 -1.20
CA ILE A 202 12.40 -15.95 -0.17
C ILE A 202 13.10 -16.84 0.85
N ASN A 203 13.88 -17.81 0.40
CA ASN A 203 14.61 -18.72 1.29
C ASN A 203 15.68 -18.00 2.12
N LYS A 204 16.37 -17.03 1.54
CA LYS A 204 17.33 -16.19 2.26
C LYS A 204 16.64 -15.40 3.37
N GLU A 205 15.48 -14.82 3.11
CA GLU A 205 14.71 -14.08 4.11
C GLU A 205 14.15 -14.99 5.21
N LEU A 206 13.67 -16.18 4.85
CA LEU A 206 13.20 -17.19 5.82
C LEU A 206 14.29 -17.59 6.83
N ASN A 207 15.54 -17.57 6.41
CA ASN A 207 16.71 -17.92 7.25
C ASN A 207 17.39 -16.68 7.85
N SER A 208 16.83 -15.48 7.65
CA SER A 208 17.38 -14.25 8.18
C SER A 208 16.82 -13.93 9.57
N HIS A 209 17.52 -13.05 10.27
CA HIS A 209 17.06 -12.43 11.51
C HIS A 209 16.78 -10.94 11.33
N HIS A 210 16.48 -10.51 10.08
CA HIS A 210 16.20 -9.12 9.80
C HIS A 210 14.95 -8.63 10.54
N GLU A 211 15.08 -7.50 11.21
CA GLU A 211 13.99 -6.81 11.89
C GLU A 211 13.12 -6.05 10.87
N SER A 212 12.44 -6.81 10.01
CA SER A 212 11.56 -6.28 8.97
C SER A 212 10.21 -6.99 8.99
N GLU A 213 9.18 -6.37 8.42
CA GLU A 213 7.90 -7.06 8.24
C GLU A 213 8.00 -8.12 7.14
N GLY A 214 8.78 -7.89 6.11
CA GLY A 214 8.95 -8.76 4.95
C GLY A 214 8.96 -7.99 3.63
N PHE A 215 8.40 -8.59 2.58
CA PHE A 215 8.39 -8.06 1.23
C PHE A 215 6.99 -7.96 0.64
N VAL A 216 6.83 -7.03 -0.31
CA VAL A 216 5.73 -7.00 -1.27
C VAL A 216 6.30 -7.35 -2.64
N LEU A 217 5.66 -8.31 -3.31
CA LEU A 217 5.98 -8.74 -4.67
C LEU A 217 4.98 -8.11 -5.62
N VAL A 218 5.45 -7.47 -6.67
CA VAL A 218 4.62 -6.87 -7.73
C VAL A 218 5.11 -7.41 -9.06
N ASP A 219 4.26 -8.14 -9.77
CA ASP A 219 4.61 -8.68 -11.08
C ASP A 219 4.40 -7.67 -12.22
N SER A 220 4.83 -8.01 -13.42
CA SER A 220 4.75 -7.12 -14.58
C SER A 220 3.31 -6.84 -15.04
N ASN A 221 2.34 -7.67 -14.66
CA ASN A 221 0.92 -7.51 -14.97
C ASN A 221 0.13 -6.83 -13.85
N GLY A 222 0.77 -6.47 -12.73
CA GLY A 222 0.12 -5.82 -11.59
C GLY A 222 -0.52 -6.79 -10.61
N PHE A 223 -0.21 -8.08 -10.67
CA PHE A 223 -0.51 -9.01 -9.58
C PHE A 223 0.41 -8.76 -8.40
N MET A 224 -0.16 -8.76 -7.19
CA MET A 224 0.57 -8.50 -5.97
C MET A 224 0.36 -9.63 -4.97
N THR A 225 1.42 -9.95 -4.26
CA THR A 225 1.40 -10.82 -3.07
C THR A 225 2.40 -10.30 -2.05
N LYS A 226 2.31 -10.76 -0.83
CA LYS A 226 3.20 -10.33 0.26
C LYS A 226 3.74 -11.51 1.03
N PHE A 227 4.95 -11.34 1.48
CA PHE A 227 5.68 -12.29 2.29
C PHE A 227 6.06 -11.64 3.62
N LYS A 228 5.70 -12.28 4.74
CA LYS A 228 6.05 -11.82 6.08
C LYS A 228 7.17 -12.66 6.64
N GLY A 229 8.25 -11.99 7.04
CA GLY A 229 9.46 -12.63 7.54
C GLY A 229 9.28 -13.28 8.92
N PRO A 230 10.25 -14.14 9.32
CA PRO A 230 10.19 -14.88 10.57
C PRO A 230 10.21 -13.99 11.81
N TYR A 231 10.97 -12.90 11.79
CA TYR A 231 11.00 -11.93 12.88
C TYR A 231 9.59 -11.36 13.17
N TYR A 232 8.94 -10.82 12.15
CA TYR A 232 7.60 -10.26 12.28
C TYR A 232 6.57 -11.29 12.78
N ASN A 233 6.58 -12.50 12.20
CA ASN A 233 5.65 -13.56 12.56
C ASN A 233 5.82 -13.98 14.02
N THR A 234 7.05 -14.09 14.51
CA THR A 234 7.35 -14.43 15.91
C THR A 234 6.80 -13.37 16.87
N TRP A 235 7.07 -12.10 16.62
CA TRP A 235 6.61 -11.02 17.48
C TRP A 235 5.11 -10.78 17.41
N ARG A 236 4.50 -10.97 16.24
CA ARG A 236 3.04 -10.93 16.06
C ARG A 236 2.36 -12.03 16.90
N TYR A 237 2.90 -13.24 16.87
CA TYR A 237 2.39 -14.34 17.68
C TYR A 237 2.49 -14.04 19.18
N ARG A 238 3.64 -13.57 19.65
CA ARG A 238 3.85 -13.18 21.05
C ARG A 238 2.91 -12.08 21.49
N ARG A 239 2.78 -11.01 20.71
CA ARG A 239 1.85 -9.92 20.98
C ARG A 239 0.40 -10.41 21.12
N ASN A 240 -0.05 -11.23 20.22
CA ASN A 240 -1.41 -11.76 20.25
C ASN A 240 -1.67 -12.63 21.48
N ARG A 241 -0.69 -13.39 21.96
CA ARG A 241 -0.80 -14.15 23.20
C ARG A 241 -0.88 -13.28 24.45
N ILE A 242 -0.17 -12.16 24.48
CA ILE A 242 -0.22 -11.21 25.59
C ILE A 242 -1.56 -10.49 25.63
N LEU A 243 -2.08 -10.08 24.47
CA LEU A 243 -3.34 -9.32 24.38
C LEU A 243 -4.60 -10.19 24.50
N ARG A 244 -4.50 -11.52 24.29
CA ARG A 244 -5.62 -12.47 24.37
C ARG A 244 -5.21 -13.72 25.15
N PRO A 245 -4.96 -13.60 26.46
CA PRO A 245 -4.42 -14.72 27.24
C PRO A 245 -5.39 -15.89 27.46
N TYR A 246 -6.69 -15.75 27.15
CA TYR A 246 -7.75 -16.74 27.48
C TYR A 246 -8.76 -16.94 26.33
N GLN A 247 -8.29 -17.23 25.12
CA GLN A 247 -9.13 -17.85 24.08
C GLN A 247 -8.57 -19.19 23.67
#